data_d3a000c10865a8c8cd0aa2d5f7e39b07
#
_entry.id   d3a000c10865a8c8cd0aa2d5f7e39b07
#
_cell.length_a   1.000
_cell.length_b   1.000
_cell.length_c   1.000
_cell.angle_alpha   90.00
_cell.angle_beta   90.00
_cell.angle_gamma   90.00
#
_symmetry.space_group_name_H-M   'P 1'
#
loop_
_entity.id
_entity.type
_entity.pdbx_description
1 polymer ?
#
loop_
_entity_poly.entity_id
_entity_poly.type
_entity_poly.pdbx_seq_one_letter_code
_entity_poly.pdbx_strand_id
1 'polypeptide(L)'
;RQDISEYQTGILPKNAVKIETPQSIEEMMKKAAPIAAVLCVLMFVTMLCKTVMNKTVVISHVFILIGFCLGYICLVIHEWLHGIVYPRNALVTIGKITGKISFVALASYPLKRRRFIVMCLLPFVLGIIPLLIFIVSSAEYRELNGLMFGMSCMGMVSPFPDVYNVFIAVSYTHLR
;
A
#
# COMPACT_ATOMS: atom_id res chain seq x y z
N ARG A 1 -18.91 -11.54 15.15
CA ARG A 1 -18.37 -10.17 15.39
C ARG A 1 -17.24 -10.35 16.40
N GLN A 2 -16.02 -10.39 15.94
CA GLN A 2 -14.88 -10.27 16.84
C GLN A 2 -14.69 -8.77 17.08
N ASP A 3 -14.79 -8.37 18.34
CA ASP A 3 -14.52 -7.00 18.77
C ASP A 3 -13.01 -6.76 18.68
N ILE A 4 -12.60 -5.57 18.21
CA ILE A 4 -11.17 -5.18 18.13
C ILE A 4 -10.53 -5.22 19.54
N SER A 5 -11.33 -5.07 20.61
CA SER A 5 -10.89 -5.19 21.99
C SER A 5 -10.41 -6.60 22.40
N GLU A 6 -10.76 -7.65 21.65
CA GLU A 6 -10.34 -9.04 21.92
C GLU A 6 -8.92 -9.34 21.43
N TYR A 7 -8.31 -8.44 20.63
CA TYR A 7 -6.93 -8.64 20.17
C TYR A 7 -5.95 -8.35 21.31
N GLN A 8 -4.92 -9.21 21.41
CA GLN A 8 -3.87 -9.08 22.43
C GLN A 8 -3.34 -7.66 22.52
N THR A 9 -3.51 -7.01 23.67
CA THR A 9 -2.83 -5.76 23.98
C THR A 9 -1.39 -6.11 24.37
N GLY A 10 -0.43 -5.77 23.49
CA GLY A 10 0.99 -5.94 23.81
C GLY A 10 1.38 -5.06 25.01
N ILE A 11 2.24 -5.59 25.88
CA ILE A 11 2.81 -4.80 26.98
C ILE A 11 3.78 -3.78 26.38
N LEU A 12 3.46 -2.50 26.50
CA LEU A 12 4.33 -1.43 26.01
C LEU A 12 5.47 -1.18 26.99
N PRO A 13 6.70 -0.88 26.51
CA PRO A 13 7.80 -0.43 27.34
C PRO A 13 7.42 0.82 28.14
N LYS A 14 7.98 0.99 29.37
CA LYS A 14 7.67 2.12 30.26
C LYS A 14 7.92 3.51 29.64
N ASN A 15 8.80 3.60 28.66
CA ASN A 15 9.14 4.81 27.92
C ASN A 15 8.45 4.91 26.55
N ALA A 16 7.44 4.11 26.28
CA ALA A 16 6.65 4.20 25.06
C ALA A 16 5.80 5.46 25.06
N VAL A 17 5.88 6.22 23.98
CA VAL A 17 5.05 7.41 23.75
C VAL A 17 3.87 7.01 22.87
N LYS A 18 2.66 7.37 23.30
CA LYS A 18 1.46 7.17 22.47
C LYS A 18 1.51 8.10 21.26
N ILE A 19 1.47 7.52 20.08
CA ILE A 19 1.34 8.28 18.84
C ILE A 19 -0.14 8.58 18.63
N GLU A 20 -0.48 9.85 18.36
CA GLU A 20 -1.83 10.23 17.97
C GLU A 20 -2.09 9.76 16.54
N THR A 21 -2.86 8.70 16.42
CA THR A 21 -3.33 8.16 15.14
C THR A 21 -4.79 8.55 14.92
N PRO A 22 -5.25 8.62 13.67
CA PRO A 22 -6.66 8.84 13.36
C PRO A 22 -7.57 7.87 14.13
N GLN A 23 -8.67 8.38 14.66
CA GLN A 23 -9.59 7.61 15.50
C GLN A 23 -10.43 6.60 14.69
N SER A 24 -10.53 6.81 13.37
CA SER A 24 -11.29 5.93 12.48
C SER A 24 -10.57 5.74 11.15
N ILE A 25 -10.90 4.63 10.48
CA ILE A 25 -10.43 4.35 9.10
C ILE A 25 -10.84 5.50 8.17
N GLU A 26 -12.04 6.04 8.32
CA GLU A 26 -12.54 7.13 7.48
C GLU A 26 -11.71 8.41 7.65
N GLU A 27 -11.37 8.77 8.88
CA GLU A 27 -10.50 9.91 9.17
C GLU A 27 -9.09 9.69 8.57
N MET A 28 -8.55 8.49 8.72
CA MET A 28 -7.25 8.12 8.14
C MET A 28 -7.27 8.26 6.61
N MET A 29 -8.31 7.74 5.96
CA MET A 29 -8.46 7.83 4.51
C MET A 29 -8.55 9.29 4.03
N LYS A 30 -9.31 10.13 4.74
CA LYS A 30 -9.42 11.57 4.42
C LYS A 30 -8.07 12.30 4.55
N LYS A 31 -7.34 12.05 5.63
CA LYS A 31 -6.01 12.65 5.87
C LYS A 31 -4.96 12.16 4.86
N ALA A 32 -5.05 10.93 4.42
CA ALA A 32 -4.13 10.33 3.46
C ALA A 32 -4.50 10.61 1.99
N ALA A 33 -5.72 11.08 1.69
CA ALA A 33 -6.20 11.33 0.33
C ALA A 33 -5.28 12.21 -0.55
N PRO A 34 -4.62 13.27 -0.04
CA PRO A 34 -3.66 14.04 -0.84
C PRO A 34 -2.49 13.20 -1.34
N ILE A 35 -2.04 12.20 -0.56
CA ILE A 35 -0.98 11.29 -0.95
C ILE A 35 -1.45 10.42 -2.12
N ALA A 36 -2.68 9.88 -2.06
CA ALA A 36 -3.27 9.14 -3.16
C ALA A 36 -3.32 9.97 -4.44
N ALA A 37 -3.73 11.25 -4.34
CA ALA A 37 -3.77 12.15 -5.48
C ALA A 37 -2.39 12.34 -6.12
N VAL A 38 -1.35 12.56 -5.32
CA VAL A 38 0.03 12.67 -5.81
C VAL A 38 0.48 11.38 -6.49
N LEU A 39 0.22 10.21 -5.90
CA LEU A 39 0.57 8.92 -6.49
C LEU A 39 -0.17 8.68 -7.82
N CYS A 40 -1.46 9.03 -7.91
CA CYS A 40 -2.22 8.96 -9.16
C CYS A 40 -1.62 9.86 -10.25
N VAL A 41 -1.24 11.10 -9.91
CA VAL A 41 -0.58 12.02 -10.84
C VAL A 41 0.74 11.46 -11.32
N LEU A 42 1.57 10.91 -10.42
CA LEU A 42 2.84 10.28 -10.78
C LEU A 42 2.65 9.11 -11.74
N MET A 43 1.66 8.24 -11.50
CA MET A 43 1.33 7.14 -12.40
C MET A 43 0.89 7.64 -13.77
N PHE A 44 0.00 8.64 -13.81
CA PHE A 44 -0.45 9.25 -15.06
C PHE A 44 0.71 9.87 -15.84
N VAL A 45 1.57 10.64 -15.19
CA VAL A 45 2.76 11.25 -15.80
C VAL A 45 3.69 10.18 -16.37
N THR A 46 3.91 9.07 -15.64
CA THR A 46 4.76 7.95 -16.13
C THR A 46 4.21 7.35 -17.43
N MET A 47 2.90 7.11 -17.49
CA MET A 47 2.23 6.63 -18.69
C MET A 47 2.35 7.63 -19.86
N LEU A 48 2.10 8.91 -19.56
CA LEU A 48 2.17 9.98 -20.55
C LEU A 48 3.59 10.11 -21.11
N CYS A 49 4.62 10.11 -20.25
CA CYS A 49 6.02 10.17 -20.67
C CYS A 49 6.36 9.02 -21.63
N LYS A 50 6.00 7.77 -21.27
CA LYS A 50 6.25 6.62 -22.15
C LYS A 50 5.53 6.77 -23.49
N THR A 51 4.29 7.22 -23.51
CA THR A 51 3.50 7.44 -24.73
C THR A 51 4.12 8.52 -25.60
N VAL A 52 4.51 9.65 -25.03
CA VAL A 52 5.13 10.78 -25.77
C VAL A 52 6.49 10.39 -26.34
N MET A 53 7.33 9.73 -25.55
CA MET A 53 8.67 9.29 -25.99
C MET A 53 8.58 8.31 -27.16
N ASN A 54 7.59 7.42 -27.18
CA ASN A 54 7.42 6.43 -28.25
C ASN A 54 6.52 6.93 -29.40
N LYS A 55 5.92 8.11 -29.29
CA LYS A 55 5.00 8.71 -30.29
C LYS A 55 3.85 7.78 -30.70
N THR A 56 3.43 6.90 -29.82
CA THR A 56 2.38 5.92 -30.06
C THR A 56 1.66 5.56 -28.75
N VAL A 57 0.44 5.05 -28.86
CA VAL A 57 -0.29 4.51 -27.71
C VAL A 57 0.36 3.20 -27.27
N VAL A 58 0.95 3.20 -26.10
CA VAL A 58 1.78 2.10 -25.57
C VAL A 58 1.01 1.04 -24.78
N ILE A 59 -0.28 1.26 -24.53
CA ILE A 59 -1.11 0.43 -23.65
C ILE A 59 -2.37 -0.06 -24.37
N SER A 60 -2.87 -1.23 -23.97
CA SER A 60 -4.20 -1.74 -24.33
C SER A 60 -5.16 -1.47 -23.17
N HIS A 61 -6.28 -0.79 -23.45
CA HIS A 61 -7.28 -0.42 -22.43
C HIS A 61 -7.92 -1.64 -21.76
N VAL A 62 -8.17 -2.72 -22.52
CA VAL A 62 -8.71 -3.97 -21.98
C VAL A 62 -7.74 -4.57 -20.95
N PHE A 63 -6.45 -4.61 -21.29
CA PHE A 63 -5.44 -5.18 -20.40
C PHE A 63 -5.14 -4.30 -19.18
N ILE A 64 -5.39 -2.98 -19.24
CA ILE A 64 -5.38 -2.13 -18.03
C ILE A 64 -6.46 -2.61 -17.04
N LEU A 65 -7.68 -2.85 -17.50
CA LEU A 65 -8.76 -3.32 -16.64
C LEU A 65 -8.45 -4.68 -16.03
N ILE A 66 -7.90 -5.61 -16.83
CA ILE A 66 -7.44 -6.91 -16.32
C ILE A 66 -6.34 -6.71 -15.28
N GLY A 67 -5.40 -5.81 -15.54
CA GLY A 67 -4.32 -5.46 -14.61
C GLY A 67 -4.85 -4.88 -13.29
N PHE A 68 -5.85 -4.02 -13.34
CA PHE A 68 -6.52 -3.52 -12.13
C PHE A 68 -7.18 -4.65 -11.33
N CYS A 69 -7.87 -5.57 -12.00
CA CYS A 69 -8.50 -6.71 -11.33
C CYS A 69 -7.46 -7.61 -10.66
N LEU A 70 -6.36 -7.92 -11.34
CA LEU A 70 -5.25 -8.70 -10.77
C LEU A 70 -4.58 -7.96 -9.62
N GLY A 71 -4.34 -6.66 -9.77
CA GLY A 71 -3.80 -5.81 -8.71
C GLY A 71 -4.70 -5.79 -7.47
N TYR A 72 -6.03 -5.78 -7.67
CA TYR A 72 -7.00 -5.89 -6.58
C TYR A 72 -6.89 -7.24 -5.85
N ILE A 73 -6.73 -8.34 -6.58
CA ILE A 73 -6.51 -9.67 -5.98
C ILE A 73 -5.21 -9.66 -5.17
N CYS A 74 -4.17 -8.97 -5.65
CA CYS A 74 -2.90 -8.83 -4.94
C CYS A 74 -3.01 -8.03 -3.62
N LEU A 75 -4.13 -7.34 -3.32
CA LEU A 75 -4.33 -6.71 -2.01
C LEU A 75 -4.35 -7.71 -0.86
N VAL A 76 -4.71 -8.96 -1.09
CA VAL A 76 -4.57 -10.02 -0.08
C VAL A 76 -3.10 -10.27 0.24
N ILE A 77 -2.24 -10.28 -0.80
CA ILE A 77 -0.79 -10.42 -0.64
C ILE A 77 -0.22 -9.17 0.06
N HIS A 78 -0.75 -7.99 -0.22
CA HIS A 78 -0.40 -6.74 0.45
C HIS A 78 -0.54 -6.87 1.99
N GLU A 79 -1.70 -7.32 2.46
CA GLU A 79 -1.93 -7.51 3.90
C GLU A 79 -1.00 -8.61 4.50
N TRP A 80 -0.72 -9.65 3.72
CA TRP A 80 0.21 -10.68 4.14
C TRP A 80 1.65 -10.12 4.27
N LEU A 81 2.06 -9.22 3.38
CA LEU A 81 3.35 -8.54 3.46
C LEU A 81 3.48 -7.69 4.74
N HIS A 82 2.41 -7.06 5.22
CA HIS A 82 2.42 -6.45 6.54
C HIS A 82 2.67 -7.49 7.63
N GLY A 83 1.99 -8.63 7.53
CA GLY A 83 2.06 -9.71 8.52
C GLY A 83 3.46 -10.30 8.68
N ILE A 84 4.21 -10.53 7.60
CA ILE A 84 5.54 -11.17 7.66
C ILE A 84 6.60 -10.31 8.35
N VAL A 85 6.39 -9.01 8.48
CA VAL A 85 7.31 -8.11 9.17
C VAL A 85 7.26 -8.29 10.69
N TYR A 86 6.15 -8.82 11.22
CA TYR A 86 6.04 -9.10 12.64
C TYR A 86 6.95 -10.26 13.07
N PRO A 87 7.43 -10.28 14.32
CA PRO A 87 8.20 -11.41 14.83
C PRO A 87 7.31 -12.67 14.96
N ARG A 88 7.93 -13.85 14.93
CA ARG A 88 7.21 -15.15 14.96
C ARG A 88 6.31 -15.36 16.18
N ASN A 89 6.59 -14.67 17.28
CA ASN A 89 5.80 -14.72 18.51
C ASN A 89 4.63 -13.71 18.54
N ALA A 90 4.47 -12.91 17.52
CA ALA A 90 3.34 -12.00 17.40
C ALA A 90 2.14 -12.73 16.75
N LEU A 91 0.97 -12.56 17.34
CA LEU A 91 -0.27 -12.99 16.71
C LEU A 91 -0.70 -11.93 15.71
N VAL A 92 -0.69 -12.29 14.43
CA VAL A 92 -1.16 -11.43 13.34
C VAL A 92 -2.42 -12.04 12.75
N THR A 93 -3.50 -11.28 12.74
CA THR A 93 -4.76 -11.69 12.14
C THR A 93 -4.95 -10.94 10.83
N ILE A 94 -5.03 -11.68 9.73
CA ILE A 94 -5.38 -11.14 8.41
C ILE A 94 -6.85 -11.47 8.15
N GLY A 95 -7.64 -10.46 7.85
CA GLY A 95 -9.08 -10.65 7.66
C GLY A 95 -9.70 -9.60 6.76
N LYS A 96 -10.94 -9.88 6.36
CA LYS A 96 -11.80 -8.95 5.62
C LYS A 96 -12.69 -8.20 6.61
N ILE A 97 -12.77 -6.88 6.47
CA ILE A 97 -13.69 -6.08 7.28
C ILE A 97 -15.11 -6.35 6.83
N THR A 98 -15.98 -6.76 7.77
CA THR A 98 -17.39 -7.03 7.49
C THR A 98 -18.08 -5.78 6.91
N GLY A 99 -18.74 -5.94 5.75
CA GLY A 99 -19.43 -4.83 5.08
C GLY A 99 -18.56 -3.92 4.23
N LYS A 100 -17.23 -4.19 4.13
CA LYS A 100 -16.30 -3.44 3.26
C LYS A 100 -15.54 -4.38 2.33
N ILE A 101 -15.16 -3.86 1.16
CA ILE A 101 -14.27 -4.55 0.22
C ILE A 101 -12.82 -4.17 0.57
N SER A 102 -12.42 -4.46 1.81
CA SER A 102 -11.10 -4.14 2.31
C SER A 102 -10.57 -5.27 3.18
N PHE A 103 -9.32 -5.58 3.00
CA PHE A 103 -8.56 -6.49 3.84
C PHE A 103 -7.77 -5.68 4.87
N VAL A 104 -7.41 -6.31 5.97
CA VAL A 104 -6.63 -5.68 7.04
C VAL A 104 -5.78 -6.72 7.74
N ALA A 105 -4.53 -6.36 8.04
CA ALA A 105 -3.66 -7.10 8.93
C ALA A 105 -3.66 -6.42 10.30
N LEU A 106 -4.16 -7.11 11.31
CA LEU A 106 -4.23 -6.61 12.69
C LEU A 106 -3.22 -7.37 13.56
N ALA A 107 -2.41 -6.63 14.30
CA ALA A 107 -1.53 -7.19 15.30
C ALA A 107 -1.37 -6.24 16.47
N SER A 108 -1.47 -6.78 17.69
CA SER A 108 -1.23 -6.03 18.93
C SER A 108 0.17 -6.35 19.45
N TYR A 109 1.18 -5.96 18.69
CA TYR A 109 2.58 -6.17 19.03
C TYR A 109 3.41 -4.89 18.81
N PRO A 110 4.19 -4.44 19.81
CA PRO A 110 4.98 -3.23 19.68
C PRO A 110 6.14 -3.43 18.69
N LEU A 111 6.15 -2.67 17.62
CA LEU A 111 7.23 -2.68 16.65
C LEU A 111 8.22 -1.53 16.90
N LYS A 112 9.52 -1.81 16.70
CA LYS A 112 10.50 -0.74 16.61
C LYS A 112 10.18 0.11 15.38
N ARG A 113 10.37 1.44 15.48
CA ARG A 113 10.07 2.40 14.41
C ARG A 113 10.58 1.99 13.03
N ARG A 114 11.85 1.59 12.92
CA ARG A 114 12.42 1.15 11.63
C ARG A 114 11.64 -0.03 11.04
N ARG A 115 11.26 -0.99 11.88
CA ARG A 115 10.51 -2.16 11.47
C ARG A 115 9.08 -1.78 11.04
N PHE A 116 8.46 -0.83 11.73
CA PHE A 116 7.16 -0.27 11.36
C PHE A 116 7.22 0.42 9.99
N ILE A 117 8.24 1.25 9.72
CA ILE A 117 8.42 1.89 8.41
C ILE A 117 8.59 0.84 7.31
N VAL A 118 9.41 -0.20 7.54
CA VAL A 118 9.57 -1.30 6.58
C VAL A 118 8.24 -2.00 6.33
N MET A 119 7.46 -2.25 7.38
CA MET A 119 6.13 -2.86 7.27
C MET A 119 5.21 -2.03 6.37
N CYS A 120 5.16 -0.72 6.56
CA CYS A 120 4.33 0.17 5.75
C CYS A 120 4.80 0.28 4.29
N LEU A 121 6.11 0.18 4.03
CA LEU A 121 6.66 0.36 2.68
C LEU A 121 6.79 -0.95 1.89
N LEU A 122 6.82 -2.09 2.56
CA LEU A 122 7.03 -3.39 1.90
C LEU A 122 5.97 -3.71 0.83
N PRO A 123 4.67 -3.43 1.02
CA PRO A 123 3.66 -3.70 0.00
C PRO A 123 3.85 -2.95 -1.32
N PHE A 124 4.61 -1.84 -1.34
CA PHE A 124 4.92 -1.14 -2.59
C PHE A 124 5.63 -2.02 -3.62
N VAL A 125 6.27 -3.11 -3.21
CA VAL A 125 6.90 -4.07 -4.12
C VAL A 125 5.90 -4.61 -5.15
N LEU A 126 4.62 -4.74 -4.78
CA LEU A 126 3.54 -5.20 -5.66
C LEU A 126 3.20 -4.18 -6.76
N GLY A 127 3.51 -2.91 -6.55
CA GLY A 127 3.36 -1.86 -7.56
C GLY A 127 4.67 -1.56 -8.31
N ILE A 128 5.80 -1.56 -7.59
CA ILE A 128 7.12 -1.24 -8.16
C ILE A 128 7.53 -2.26 -9.22
N ILE A 129 7.37 -3.56 -8.97
CA ILE A 129 7.76 -4.60 -9.93
C ILE A 129 6.99 -4.46 -11.25
N PRO A 130 5.64 -4.41 -11.28
CA PRO A 130 4.92 -4.17 -12.52
C PRO A 130 5.26 -2.82 -13.16
N LEU A 131 5.49 -1.76 -12.37
CA LEU A 131 5.89 -0.45 -12.89
C LEU A 131 7.22 -0.51 -13.64
N LEU A 132 8.21 -1.18 -13.06
CA LEU A 132 9.52 -1.35 -13.72
C LEU A 132 9.36 -2.15 -15.02
N ILE A 133 8.58 -3.22 -15.04
CA ILE A 133 8.29 -3.99 -16.25
C ILE A 133 7.61 -3.08 -17.28
N PHE A 134 6.61 -2.29 -16.89
CA PHE A 134 5.96 -1.31 -17.76
C PHE A 134 6.96 -0.32 -18.35
N ILE A 135 7.89 0.21 -17.56
CA ILE A 135 8.85 1.23 -18.01
C ILE A 135 9.82 0.64 -19.04
N VAL A 136 10.36 -0.55 -18.79
CA VAL A 136 11.42 -1.13 -19.63
C VAL A 136 10.91 -1.91 -20.86
N SER A 137 9.64 -2.35 -20.85
CA SER A 137 9.07 -3.09 -21.98
C SER A 137 8.92 -2.22 -23.24
N SER A 138 9.03 -2.85 -24.43
CA SER A 138 8.81 -2.15 -25.69
C SER A 138 7.37 -1.60 -25.80
N ALA A 139 7.22 -0.48 -26.51
CA ALA A 139 5.91 0.12 -26.82
C ALA A 139 5.01 -0.80 -27.65
N GLU A 140 5.58 -1.76 -28.37
CA GLU A 140 4.86 -2.73 -29.19
C GLU A 140 4.05 -3.73 -28.35
N TYR A 141 4.53 -4.05 -27.14
CA TYR A 141 3.85 -4.98 -26.23
C TYR A 141 2.69 -4.31 -25.47
N ARG A 142 1.73 -3.76 -26.22
CA ARG A 142 0.62 -2.95 -25.67
C ARG A 142 -0.22 -3.69 -24.63
N GLU A 143 -0.40 -5.00 -24.77
CA GLU A 143 -1.13 -5.86 -23.85
C GLU A 143 -0.37 -6.01 -22.53
N LEU A 144 0.90 -6.39 -22.61
CA LEU A 144 1.78 -6.48 -21.44
C LEU A 144 1.87 -5.13 -20.73
N ASN A 145 2.07 -4.06 -21.47
CA ASN A 145 2.14 -2.70 -20.93
C ASN A 145 0.84 -2.31 -20.21
N GLY A 146 -0.31 -2.61 -20.80
CA GLY A 146 -1.61 -2.37 -20.19
C GLY A 146 -1.77 -3.15 -18.88
N LEU A 147 -1.48 -4.45 -18.92
CA LEU A 147 -1.55 -5.34 -17.75
C LEU A 147 -0.65 -4.84 -16.60
N MET A 148 0.62 -4.59 -16.90
CA MET A 148 1.60 -4.16 -15.91
C MET A 148 1.27 -2.76 -15.36
N PHE A 149 0.81 -1.85 -16.21
CA PHE A 149 0.39 -0.51 -15.77
C PHE A 149 -0.84 -0.59 -14.85
N GLY A 150 -1.86 -1.38 -15.18
CA GLY A 150 -3.03 -1.58 -14.33
C GLY A 150 -2.68 -2.17 -12.97
N MET A 151 -1.84 -3.21 -12.93
CA MET A 151 -1.34 -3.79 -11.68
C MET A 151 -0.52 -2.78 -10.88
N SER A 152 0.35 -2.01 -11.54
CA SER A 152 1.18 -1.02 -10.86
C SER A 152 0.34 0.12 -10.27
N CYS A 153 -0.70 0.58 -10.94
CA CYS A 153 -1.61 1.59 -10.38
C CYS A 153 -2.23 1.11 -9.06
N MET A 154 -2.72 -0.12 -9.01
CA MET A 154 -3.26 -0.69 -7.76
C MET A 154 -2.17 -0.82 -6.68
N GLY A 155 -1.03 -1.40 -7.02
CA GLY A 155 0.06 -1.65 -6.05
C GLY A 155 0.79 -0.38 -5.59
N MET A 156 0.80 0.71 -6.37
CA MET A 156 1.42 1.98 -6.00
C MET A 156 0.46 2.91 -5.26
N VAL A 157 -0.83 2.92 -5.65
CA VAL A 157 -1.79 3.85 -5.08
C VAL A 157 -2.45 3.28 -3.82
N SER A 158 -2.81 1.99 -3.78
CA SER A 158 -3.50 1.41 -2.62
C SER A 158 -2.76 1.58 -1.27
N PRO A 159 -1.40 1.59 -1.19
CA PRO A 159 -0.69 1.79 0.06
C PRO A 159 -0.64 3.26 0.54
N PHE A 160 -1.44 4.18 -0.01
CA PHE A 160 -1.40 5.58 0.41
C PHE A 160 -1.64 5.80 1.93
N PRO A 161 -2.46 4.99 2.64
CA PRO A 161 -2.58 5.09 4.08
C PRO A 161 -1.30 4.68 4.81
N ASP A 162 -0.55 3.73 4.24
CA ASP A 162 0.72 3.28 4.81
C ASP A 162 1.79 4.37 4.70
N VAL A 163 1.82 5.11 3.58
CA VAL A 163 2.68 6.30 3.45
C VAL A 163 2.33 7.34 4.52
N TYR A 164 1.04 7.57 4.75
CA TYR A 164 0.60 8.48 5.80
C TYR A 164 1.07 8.01 7.19
N ASN A 165 0.98 6.72 7.48
CA ASN A 165 1.50 6.13 8.72
C ASN A 165 3.03 6.31 8.86
N VAL A 166 3.79 6.22 7.76
CA VAL A 166 5.23 6.53 7.75
C VAL A 166 5.47 8.00 8.12
N PHE A 167 4.71 8.94 7.54
CA PHE A 167 4.83 10.36 7.89
C PHE A 167 4.57 10.59 9.38
N ILE A 168 3.52 10.02 9.95
CA ILE A 168 3.26 10.08 11.39
C ILE A 168 4.47 9.54 12.16
N ALA A 169 4.95 8.34 11.86
CA ALA A 169 6.06 7.70 12.55
C ALA A 169 7.37 8.50 12.47
N VAL A 170 7.58 9.25 11.39
CA VAL A 170 8.75 10.12 11.21
C VAL A 170 8.58 11.44 11.95
N SER A 171 7.42 12.09 11.89
CA SER A 171 7.15 13.39 12.53
C SER A 171 7.35 13.36 14.04
N TYR A 172 6.98 12.28 14.72
CA TYR A 172 7.17 12.14 16.17
C TYR A 172 8.64 12.04 16.62
N THR A 173 9.62 12.08 15.72
CA THR A 173 11.06 12.08 16.08
C THR A 173 11.64 13.47 16.25
N HIS A 174 11.02 14.48 15.66
CA HIS A 174 11.51 15.86 15.73
C HIS A 174 11.05 16.60 17.00
N LEU A 175 10.25 15.93 17.84
CA LEU A 175 9.73 16.49 19.10
C LEU A 175 10.51 16.02 20.35
N ARG A 176 11.71 15.42 20.18
CA ARG A 176 12.61 15.03 21.27
C ARG A 176 13.90 15.86 21.25
#